data_b3816b0e8f755378828b76a1cad9685c
#
_entry.id   b3816b0e8f755378828b76a1cad9685c
#
_cell.length_a   1.000
_cell.length_b   1.000
_cell.length_c   1.000
_cell.angle_alpha   90.00
_cell.angle_beta   90.00
_cell.angle_gamma   90.00
#
_symmetry.space_group_name_H-M   'P 1'
#
loop_
_entity.id
_entity.type
_entity.pdbx_description
1 polymer ?
#
loop_
_entity_poly.entity_id
_entity_poly.type
_entity_poly.pdbx_seq_one_letter_code
_entity_poly.pdbx_strand_id
1 'polypeptide(L)'
;MATVLPFDGHTPDIDPTAWVAPTATIVGNVRIGARASVFYGAVLRGDMDAIVLGVGSNIQDNCVVHTDSGVPATIGAGVGVGHGAIIHGATVGDGSLIGMGATLLNNAVVGEGAFVAAGALVREGQEIPAGHLAVGVPAKDRGELDAEGAERVRRNAIEYQELAERHRRSVG
;
A
#
# COMPACT_ATOMS: atom_id res chain seq x y z
N MET A 1 14.26 1.33 -16.31
CA MET A 1 12.83 0.94 -16.39
C MET A 1 12.53 -0.05 -15.28
N ALA A 2 11.34 0.01 -14.68
CA ALA A 2 10.91 -0.96 -13.67
C ALA A 2 10.97 -2.40 -14.19
N THR A 3 11.12 -3.37 -13.29
CA THR A 3 11.01 -4.79 -13.62
C THR A 3 9.54 -5.20 -13.57
N VAL A 4 8.92 -5.37 -14.73
CA VAL A 4 7.51 -5.79 -14.85
C VAL A 4 7.47 -7.15 -15.53
N LEU A 5 7.03 -8.18 -14.82
CA LEU A 5 7.10 -9.57 -15.28
C LEU A 5 5.73 -10.23 -15.27
N PRO A 6 5.33 -10.89 -16.37
CA PRO A 6 4.19 -11.78 -16.36
C PRO A 6 4.50 -13.04 -15.53
N PHE A 7 3.47 -13.61 -14.91
CA PHE A 7 3.57 -14.87 -14.20
C PHE A 7 2.27 -15.67 -14.36
N ASP A 8 2.36 -16.95 -14.69
CA ASP A 8 1.25 -17.91 -14.81
C ASP A 8 0.02 -17.36 -15.57
N GLY A 9 0.28 -16.77 -16.75
CA GLY A 9 -0.76 -16.20 -17.62
C GLY A 9 -1.27 -14.81 -17.24
N HIS A 10 -0.84 -14.25 -16.12
CA HIS A 10 -1.18 -12.91 -15.68
C HIS A 10 -0.06 -11.92 -16.00
N THR A 11 -0.41 -10.82 -16.64
CA THR A 11 0.49 -9.68 -16.87
C THR A 11 0.02 -8.50 -16.03
N PRO A 12 0.94 -7.81 -15.32
CA PRO A 12 0.55 -6.63 -14.55
C PRO A 12 -0.17 -5.58 -15.39
N ASP A 13 -1.34 -5.12 -14.90
CA ASP A 13 -2.16 -4.07 -15.48
C ASP A 13 -1.86 -2.75 -14.77
N ILE A 14 -1.12 -1.87 -15.44
CA ILE A 14 -0.64 -0.61 -14.87
C ILE A 14 -1.27 0.55 -15.65
N ASP A 15 -2.09 1.36 -14.94
CA ASP A 15 -2.68 2.54 -15.56
C ASP A 15 -1.58 3.47 -16.12
N PRO A 16 -1.75 4.02 -17.34
CA PRO A 16 -0.73 4.86 -17.99
C PRO A 16 -0.41 6.15 -17.22
N THR A 17 -1.28 6.58 -16.30
CA THR A 17 -1.04 7.74 -15.43
C THR A 17 -0.34 7.36 -14.11
N ALA A 18 -0.20 6.06 -13.81
CA ALA A 18 0.56 5.61 -12.66
C ALA A 18 2.07 5.82 -12.88
N TRP A 19 2.81 5.98 -11.80
CA TRP A 19 4.27 6.06 -11.85
C TRP A 19 4.91 4.89 -11.09
N VAL A 20 5.83 4.19 -11.75
CA VAL A 20 6.59 3.08 -11.17
C VAL A 20 8.07 3.39 -11.27
N ALA A 21 8.75 3.43 -10.13
CA ALA A 21 10.18 3.73 -10.05
C ALA A 21 11.02 2.69 -10.82
N PRO A 22 12.17 3.09 -11.42
CA PRO A 22 13.00 2.20 -12.23
C PRO A 22 13.49 0.92 -11.51
N THR A 23 13.57 0.95 -10.18
CA THR A 23 14.04 -0.20 -9.36
C THR A 23 12.90 -0.95 -8.67
N ALA A 24 11.64 -0.61 -8.93
CA ALA A 24 10.50 -1.37 -8.44
C ALA A 24 10.31 -2.65 -9.26
N THR A 25 9.75 -3.68 -8.62
CA THR A 25 9.47 -4.99 -9.23
C THR A 25 7.99 -5.31 -9.10
N ILE A 26 7.32 -5.57 -10.22
CA ILE A 26 5.90 -5.90 -10.31
C ILE A 26 5.76 -7.24 -11.03
N VAL A 27 5.14 -8.23 -10.39
CA VAL A 27 5.07 -9.60 -10.93
C VAL A 27 3.64 -10.15 -10.88
N GLY A 28 3.17 -10.71 -11.98
CA GLY A 28 1.95 -11.52 -12.06
C GLY A 28 0.66 -10.72 -12.00
N ASN A 29 -0.31 -11.20 -11.22
CA ASN A 29 -1.67 -10.64 -11.11
C ASN A 29 -1.70 -9.37 -10.26
N VAL A 30 -1.17 -8.28 -10.78
CA VAL A 30 -1.10 -6.98 -10.12
C VAL A 30 -1.82 -5.94 -10.94
N ARG A 31 -2.73 -5.19 -10.30
CA ARG A 31 -3.42 -4.04 -10.90
C ARG A 31 -3.04 -2.76 -10.16
N ILE A 32 -2.57 -1.76 -10.91
CA ILE A 32 -2.18 -0.45 -10.40
C ILE A 32 -3.08 0.62 -11.00
N GLY A 33 -3.85 1.28 -10.15
CA GLY A 33 -4.84 2.29 -10.52
C GLY A 33 -4.24 3.62 -10.97
N ALA A 34 -5.09 4.47 -11.55
CA ALA A 34 -4.71 5.77 -12.04
C ALA A 34 -4.02 6.64 -10.99
N ARG A 35 -2.98 7.37 -11.38
CA ARG A 35 -2.19 8.27 -10.50
C ARG A 35 -1.62 7.59 -9.25
N ALA A 36 -1.66 6.28 -9.17
CA ALA A 36 -0.94 5.55 -8.13
C ALA A 36 0.56 5.60 -8.37
N SER A 37 1.35 5.36 -7.32
CA SER A 37 2.81 5.36 -7.42
C SER A 37 3.45 4.22 -6.65
N VAL A 38 4.51 3.65 -7.22
CA VAL A 38 5.34 2.61 -6.61
C VAL A 38 6.78 3.07 -6.62
N PHE A 39 7.33 3.28 -5.44
CA PHE A 39 8.66 3.86 -5.27
C PHE A 39 9.79 2.82 -5.33
N TYR A 40 11.01 3.28 -5.07
CA TYR A 40 12.23 2.53 -5.34
C TYR A 40 12.36 1.29 -4.46
N GLY A 41 12.75 0.18 -5.07
CA GLY A 41 12.96 -1.10 -4.38
C GLY A 41 11.70 -1.79 -3.88
N ALA A 42 10.51 -1.22 -4.09
CA ALA A 42 9.26 -1.87 -3.71
C ALA A 42 8.99 -3.09 -4.60
N VAL A 43 8.43 -4.15 -4.01
CA VAL A 43 8.08 -5.40 -4.68
C VAL A 43 6.59 -5.69 -4.49
N LEU A 44 5.85 -5.78 -5.60
CA LEU A 44 4.47 -6.23 -5.64
C LEU A 44 4.45 -7.57 -6.40
N ARG A 45 4.26 -8.68 -5.69
CA ARG A 45 4.31 -10.01 -6.29
C ARG A 45 2.98 -10.74 -6.12
N GLY A 46 2.15 -10.68 -7.17
CA GLY A 46 0.84 -11.33 -7.27
C GLY A 46 0.93 -12.67 -8.00
N ASP A 47 1.74 -13.60 -7.49
CA ASP A 47 1.96 -14.93 -8.05
C ASP A 47 1.08 -16.00 -7.39
N MET A 48 0.51 -15.74 -6.23
CA MET A 48 -0.40 -16.64 -5.53
C MET A 48 -1.85 -16.19 -5.61
N ASP A 49 -2.10 -14.87 -5.58
CA ASP A 49 -3.41 -14.24 -5.74
C ASP A 49 -3.25 -12.79 -6.23
N ALA A 50 -4.37 -12.10 -6.43
CA ALA A 50 -4.41 -10.74 -6.95
C ALA A 50 -3.89 -9.69 -5.96
N ILE A 51 -3.18 -8.70 -6.49
CA ILE A 51 -2.84 -7.46 -5.80
C ILE A 51 -3.54 -6.29 -6.50
N VAL A 52 -4.28 -5.48 -5.76
CA VAL A 52 -4.91 -4.27 -6.28
C VAL A 52 -4.39 -3.05 -5.51
N LEU A 53 -3.84 -2.09 -6.24
CA LEU A 53 -3.47 -0.76 -5.73
C LEU A 53 -4.44 0.28 -6.30
N GLY A 54 -5.21 0.91 -5.44
CA GLY A 54 -6.25 1.87 -5.79
C GLY A 54 -5.72 3.19 -6.32
N VAL A 55 -6.64 3.97 -6.86
CA VAL A 55 -6.36 5.28 -7.48
C VAL A 55 -5.66 6.22 -6.51
N GLY A 56 -4.57 6.87 -6.95
CA GLY A 56 -3.85 7.88 -6.19
C GLY A 56 -3.11 7.36 -4.95
N SER A 57 -3.06 6.05 -4.74
CA SER A 57 -2.33 5.44 -3.62
C SER A 57 -0.84 5.34 -3.89
N ASN A 58 -0.06 5.24 -2.83
CA ASN A 58 1.39 5.13 -2.95
C ASN A 58 1.95 3.96 -2.15
N ILE A 59 2.87 3.23 -2.78
CA ILE A 59 3.73 2.22 -2.14
C ILE A 59 5.13 2.80 -2.09
N GLN A 60 5.61 3.10 -0.89
CA GLN A 60 6.90 3.77 -0.71
C GLN A 60 8.09 2.82 -0.81
N ASP A 61 9.30 3.34 -0.62
CA ASP A 61 10.52 2.59 -0.88
C ASP A 61 10.62 1.31 -0.06
N ASN A 62 11.10 0.24 -0.69
CA ASN A 62 11.37 -1.06 -0.09
C ASN A 62 10.15 -1.75 0.56
N CYS A 63 8.92 -1.33 0.24
CA CYS A 63 7.73 -2.06 0.66
C CYS A 63 7.62 -3.40 -0.05
N VAL A 64 6.97 -4.36 0.62
CA VAL A 64 6.62 -5.66 0.04
C VAL A 64 5.12 -5.86 0.10
N VAL A 65 4.51 -6.15 -1.05
CA VAL A 65 3.10 -6.58 -1.12
C VAL A 65 3.07 -7.98 -1.72
N HIS A 66 2.50 -8.92 -0.99
CA HIS A 66 2.39 -10.31 -1.39
C HIS A 66 1.05 -10.92 -0.96
N THR A 67 0.79 -12.13 -1.40
CA THR A 67 -0.49 -12.82 -1.23
C THR A 67 -0.28 -14.30 -0.99
N ASP A 68 -1.24 -14.96 -0.35
CA ASP A 68 -1.40 -16.41 -0.38
C ASP A 68 -2.59 -16.79 -1.25
N SER A 69 -2.68 -18.05 -1.68
CA SER A 69 -3.81 -18.56 -2.47
C SER A 69 -5.14 -18.36 -1.74
N GLY A 70 -6.09 -17.68 -2.39
CA GLY A 70 -7.39 -17.33 -1.83
C GLY A 70 -7.36 -16.14 -0.86
N VAL A 71 -6.23 -15.43 -0.76
CA VAL A 71 -6.06 -14.30 0.17
C VAL A 71 -5.44 -13.10 -0.58
N PRO A 72 -6.21 -12.37 -1.39
CA PRO A 72 -5.71 -11.24 -2.15
C PRO A 72 -5.29 -10.08 -1.26
N ALA A 73 -4.42 -9.22 -1.78
CA ALA A 73 -4.09 -7.95 -1.15
C ALA A 73 -4.82 -6.80 -1.87
N THR A 74 -5.68 -6.10 -1.15
CA THR A 74 -6.45 -4.98 -1.70
C THR A 74 -6.12 -3.70 -0.96
N ILE A 75 -5.53 -2.74 -1.68
CA ILE A 75 -5.20 -1.41 -1.17
C ILE A 75 -6.12 -0.42 -1.86
N GLY A 76 -6.97 0.25 -1.09
CA GLY A 76 -7.97 1.19 -1.57
C GLY A 76 -7.40 2.44 -2.25
N ALA A 77 -8.24 3.40 -2.53
CA ALA A 77 -7.84 4.68 -3.14
C ALA A 77 -7.24 5.65 -2.10
N GLY A 78 -6.28 6.47 -2.50
CA GLY A 78 -5.69 7.49 -1.64
C GLY A 78 -4.95 6.94 -0.42
N VAL A 79 -4.49 5.70 -0.45
CA VAL A 79 -3.76 5.05 0.64
C VAL A 79 -2.27 5.36 0.56
N GLY A 80 -1.66 5.70 1.70
CA GLY A 80 -0.20 5.76 1.82
C GLY A 80 0.37 4.51 2.51
N VAL A 81 1.35 3.87 1.88
CA VAL A 81 2.08 2.73 2.46
C VAL A 81 3.53 3.13 2.68
N GLY A 82 3.89 3.38 3.94
CA GLY A 82 5.18 3.91 4.38
C GLY A 82 6.34 2.96 4.13
N HIS A 83 7.53 3.55 3.96
CA HIS A 83 8.77 2.85 3.64
C HIS A 83 8.98 1.56 4.41
N GLY A 84 9.33 0.49 3.72
CA GLY A 84 9.65 -0.81 4.32
C GLY A 84 8.46 -1.55 4.94
N ALA A 85 7.22 -1.09 4.75
CA ALA A 85 6.05 -1.81 5.24
C ALA A 85 5.83 -3.10 4.44
N ILE A 86 5.20 -4.08 5.10
CA ILE A 86 4.82 -5.36 4.50
C ILE A 86 3.30 -5.47 4.54
N ILE A 87 2.68 -5.70 3.38
CA ILE A 87 1.26 -6.02 3.26
C ILE A 87 1.13 -7.42 2.66
N HIS A 88 0.64 -8.34 3.46
CA HIS A 88 0.51 -9.74 3.07
C HIS A 88 -0.95 -10.18 3.18
N GLY A 89 -1.63 -10.34 2.03
CA GLY A 89 -3.01 -10.82 1.98
C GLY A 89 -3.99 -10.00 2.82
N ALA A 90 -3.85 -8.68 2.85
CA ALA A 90 -4.63 -7.79 3.70
C ALA A 90 -5.47 -6.81 2.88
N THR A 91 -6.53 -6.29 3.49
CA THR A 91 -7.37 -5.24 2.93
C THR A 91 -7.11 -3.92 3.65
N VAL A 92 -6.83 -2.87 2.89
CA VAL A 92 -6.61 -1.51 3.40
C VAL A 92 -7.65 -0.59 2.78
N GLY A 93 -8.50 0.00 3.62
CA GLY A 93 -9.57 0.92 3.22
C GLY A 93 -9.04 2.25 2.67
N ASP A 94 -9.90 2.92 1.92
CA ASP A 94 -9.58 4.20 1.26
C ASP A 94 -9.03 5.24 2.23
N GLY A 95 -8.11 6.06 1.75
CA GLY A 95 -7.56 7.17 2.52
C GLY A 95 -6.80 6.80 3.80
N SER A 96 -6.44 5.53 4.00
CA SER A 96 -5.69 5.08 5.17
C SER A 96 -4.19 5.34 5.05
N LEU A 97 -3.48 5.30 6.17
CA LEU A 97 -2.03 5.41 6.22
C LEU A 97 -1.43 4.20 6.96
N ILE A 98 -0.57 3.48 6.27
CA ILE A 98 0.25 2.41 6.85
C ILE A 98 1.63 2.98 7.13
N GLY A 99 2.01 3.00 8.39
CA GLY A 99 3.28 3.60 8.85
C GLY A 99 4.51 2.81 8.40
N MET A 100 5.66 3.47 8.39
CA MET A 100 6.94 2.89 8.00
C MET A 100 7.23 1.60 8.77
N GLY A 101 7.64 0.54 8.07
CA GLY A 101 7.99 -0.75 8.68
C GLY A 101 6.83 -1.50 9.35
N ALA A 102 5.58 -1.06 9.19
CA ALA A 102 4.43 -1.80 9.69
C ALA A 102 4.23 -3.10 8.89
N THR A 103 3.66 -4.11 9.54
CA THR A 103 3.36 -5.41 8.94
C THR A 103 1.89 -5.74 9.10
N LEU A 104 1.20 -6.00 7.99
CA LEU A 104 -0.17 -6.49 7.95
C LEU A 104 -0.16 -7.94 7.45
N LEU A 105 -0.78 -8.83 8.22
CA LEU A 105 -0.83 -10.25 7.90
C LEU A 105 -2.15 -10.64 7.22
N ASN A 106 -2.27 -11.89 6.80
CA ASN A 106 -3.40 -12.42 6.03
C ASN A 106 -4.75 -12.08 6.66
N ASN A 107 -5.68 -11.66 5.82
CA ASN A 107 -7.05 -11.29 6.20
C ASN A 107 -7.14 -10.14 7.23
N ALA A 108 -6.04 -9.43 7.49
CA ALA A 108 -6.12 -8.19 8.26
C ALA A 108 -6.93 -7.15 7.48
N VAL A 109 -7.77 -6.39 8.19
CA VAL A 109 -8.59 -5.34 7.61
C VAL A 109 -8.29 -4.02 8.30
N VAL A 110 -7.85 -3.04 7.55
CA VAL A 110 -7.67 -1.65 8.00
C VAL A 110 -8.81 -0.82 7.43
N GLY A 111 -9.64 -0.25 8.29
CA GLY A 111 -10.79 0.56 7.89
C GLY A 111 -10.39 1.87 7.21
N GLU A 112 -11.34 2.47 6.50
CA GLU A 112 -11.16 3.75 5.79
C GLU A 112 -10.60 4.85 6.70
N GLY A 113 -9.62 5.61 6.23
CA GLY A 113 -9.02 6.71 6.97
C GLY A 113 -8.26 6.33 8.24
N ALA A 114 -8.05 5.04 8.51
CA ALA A 114 -7.33 4.59 9.69
C ALA A 114 -5.81 4.81 9.53
N PHE A 115 -5.12 4.87 10.66
CA PHE A 115 -3.67 4.99 10.73
C PHE A 115 -3.05 3.81 11.50
N VAL A 116 -2.30 2.99 10.80
CA VAL A 116 -1.43 1.97 11.41
C VAL A 116 -0.06 2.61 11.65
N ALA A 117 0.33 2.76 12.91
CA ALA A 117 1.58 3.44 13.27
C ALA A 117 2.83 2.70 12.78
N ALA A 118 3.96 3.42 12.68
CA ALA A 118 5.23 2.84 12.26
C ALA A 118 5.62 1.64 13.13
N GLY A 119 6.11 0.56 12.49
CA GLY A 119 6.54 -0.68 13.14
C GLY A 119 5.42 -1.50 13.79
N ALA A 120 4.16 -1.13 13.62
CA ALA A 120 3.05 -1.90 14.18
C ALA A 120 2.83 -3.23 13.43
N LEU A 121 2.38 -4.27 14.14
CA LEU A 121 2.02 -5.56 13.59
C LEU A 121 0.52 -5.80 13.72
N VAL A 122 -0.21 -5.73 12.59
CA VAL A 122 -1.62 -6.13 12.50
C VAL A 122 -1.67 -7.62 12.20
N ARG A 123 -2.25 -8.38 13.13
CA ARG A 123 -2.28 -9.85 13.07
C ARG A 123 -3.25 -10.36 12.01
N GLU A 124 -3.13 -11.63 11.69
CA GLU A 124 -4.09 -12.32 10.83
C GLU A 124 -5.53 -12.14 11.32
N GLY A 125 -6.42 -11.78 10.39
CA GLY A 125 -7.83 -11.54 10.66
C GLY A 125 -8.13 -10.40 11.63
N GLN A 126 -7.14 -9.61 12.02
CA GLN A 126 -7.38 -8.45 12.90
C GLN A 126 -8.00 -7.31 12.12
N GLU A 127 -9.03 -6.69 12.69
CA GLU A 127 -9.67 -5.51 12.14
C GLU A 127 -9.28 -4.25 12.91
N ILE A 128 -8.93 -3.19 12.18
CA ILE A 128 -8.72 -1.85 12.70
C ILE A 128 -9.90 -1.00 12.20
N PRO A 129 -10.70 -0.39 13.11
CA PRO A 129 -11.86 0.39 12.71
C PRO A 129 -11.49 1.61 11.84
N ALA A 130 -12.46 2.08 11.05
CA ALA A 130 -12.29 3.28 10.23
C ALA A 130 -11.96 4.50 11.09
N GLY A 131 -11.01 5.33 10.64
CA GLY A 131 -10.58 6.54 11.33
C GLY A 131 -9.82 6.33 12.65
N HIS A 132 -9.42 5.10 12.98
CA HIS A 132 -8.73 4.79 14.23
C HIS A 132 -7.22 4.72 14.09
N LEU A 133 -6.52 4.89 15.21
CA LEU A 133 -5.08 4.69 15.34
C LEU A 133 -4.78 3.29 15.91
N ALA A 134 -3.95 2.51 15.21
CA ALA A 134 -3.43 1.24 15.68
C ALA A 134 -1.93 1.32 15.95
N VAL A 135 -1.46 0.87 17.13
CA VAL A 135 -0.06 1.02 17.56
C VAL A 135 0.46 -0.24 18.24
N GLY A 136 1.67 -0.63 17.95
CA GLY A 136 2.45 -1.63 18.69
C GLY A 136 2.52 -3.01 18.06
N VAL A 137 3.15 -3.94 18.75
CA VAL A 137 3.38 -5.35 18.35
C VAL A 137 2.91 -6.26 19.49
N PRO A 138 1.73 -6.92 19.34
CA PRO A 138 0.75 -6.73 18.29
C PRO A 138 0.06 -5.36 18.34
N ALA A 139 -0.46 -4.92 17.20
CA ALA A 139 -1.15 -3.65 17.09
C ALA A 139 -2.40 -3.63 17.97
N LYS A 140 -2.57 -2.53 18.71
CA LYS A 140 -3.75 -2.27 19.54
C LYS A 140 -4.44 -1.00 19.05
N ASP A 141 -5.74 -1.06 18.95
CA ASP A 141 -6.58 0.10 18.71
C ASP A 141 -6.42 1.10 19.87
N ARG A 142 -6.20 2.36 19.51
CA ARG A 142 -6.04 3.50 20.44
C ARG A 142 -7.21 4.47 20.38
N GLY A 143 -8.25 4.13 19.64
CA GLY A 143 -9.41 4.97 19.42
C GLY A 143 -9.32 5.82 18.17
N GLU A 144 -10.28 6.69 18.01
CA GLU A 144 -10.40 7.60 16.87
C GLU A 144 -9.20 8.56 16.79
N LEU A 145 -8.78 8.84 15.56
CA LEU A 145 -7.80 9.88 15.28
C LEU A 145 -8.37 11.25 15.65
N ASP A 146 -7.55 12.06 16.26
CA ASP A 146 -7.86 13.50 16.39
C ASP A 146 -7.77 14.21 15.01
N ALA A 147 -8.16 15.47 14.98
CA ALA A 147 -8.17 16.27 13.75
C ALA A 147 -6.79 16.37 13.10
N GLU A 148 -5.72 16.42 13.89
CA GLU A 148 -4.34 16.49 13.40
C GLU A 148 -3.91 15.15 12.77
N GLY A 149 -4.23 14.04 13.42
CA GLY A 149 -3.98 12.69 12.92
C GLY A 149 -4.74 12.41 11.62
N ALA A 150 -6.01 12.76 11.55
CA ALA A 150 -6.83 12.61 10.35
C ALA A 150 -6.29 13.46 9.18
N GLU A 151 -5.87 14.70 9.46
CA GLU A 151 -5.24 15.56 8.46
C GLU A 151 -3.92 15.00 7.96
N ARG A 152 -3.07 14.47 8.84
CA ARG A 152 -1.80 13.83 8.49
C ARG A 152 -2.02 12.66 7.54
N VAL A 153 -3.00 11.80 7.84
CA VAL A 153 -3.36 10.65 6.99
C VAL A 153 -3.75 11.13 5.58
N ARG A 154 -4.66 12.11 5.52
CA ARG A 154 -5.16 12.64 4.23
C ARG A 154 -4.07 13.30 3.40
N ARG A 155 -3.17 14.07 4.01
CA ARG A 155 -2.09 14.79 3.30
C ARG A 155 -1.07 13.86 2.68
N ASN A 156 -0.79 12.70 3.27
CA ASN A 156 0.22 11.78 2.77
C ASN A 156 -0.02 11.40 1.30
N ALA A 157 -1.22 10.97 0.95
CA ALA A 157 -1.52 10.56 -0.43
C ALA A 157 -1.36 11.72 -1.44
N ILE A 158 -1.77 12.93 -1.07
CA ILE A 158 -1.65 14.13 -1.92
C ILE A 158 -0.17 14.47 -2.15
N GLU A 159 0.62 14.52 -1.08
CA GLU A 159 2.05 14.84 -1.15
C GLU A 159 2.81 13.83 -2.01
N TYR A 160 2.46 12.53 -1.91
CA TYR A 160 3.10 11.49 -2.70
C TYR A 160 2.67 11.47 -4.17
N GLN A 161 1.45 11.90 -4.51
CA GLN A 161 1.08 12.11 -5.92
C GLN A 161 1.92 13.22 -6.54
N GLU A 162 2.09 14.35 -5.86
CA GLU A 162 2.95 15.45 -6.32
C GLU A 162 4.42 15.02 -6.42
N LEU A 163 4.90 14.25 -5.44
CA LEU A 163 6.26 13.73 -5.42
C LEU A 163 6.51 12.77 -6.59
N ALA A 164 5.58 11.86 -6.87
CA ALA A 164 5.64 10.94 -8.00
C ALA A 164 5.77 11.67 -9.35
N GLU A 165 5.03 12.77 -9.54
CA GLU A 165 5.15 13.60 -10.75
C GLU A 165 6.51 14.30 -10.86
N ARG A 166 7.11 14.68 -9.76
CA ARG A 166 8.47 15.24 -9.74
C ARG A 166 9.51 14.17 -10.10
N HIS A 167 9.37 12.97 -9.56
CA HIS A 167 10.25 11.83 -9.91
C HIS A 167 10.08 11.45 -11.38
N ARG A 168 8.85 11.37 -11.90
CA ARG A 168 8.59 11.10 -13.32
C ARG A 168 9.37 12.04 -14.23
N ARG A 169 9.37 13.33 -13.92
CA ARG A 169 10.11 14.35 -14.69
C ARG A 169 11.62 14.25 -14.57
N SER A 170 12.11 13.71 -13.48
CA SER A 170 13.55 13.63 -13.19
C SER A 170 14.23 12.37 -13.74
N VAL A 171 13.48 11.26 -13.90
CA VAL A 171 14.02 9.96 -14.34
C VAL A 171 13.52 9.52 -15.73
N GLY A 172 12.59 10.28 -16.32
CA GLY A 172 11.96 10.06 -17.63
C GLY A 172 12.71 10.53 -18.74
#